data_cc635cc5a3f2e8b2ba569491e659988b
#
_entry.id   cc635cc5a3f2e8b2ba569491e659988b
#
_cell.length_a   1.000
_cell.length_b   1.000
_cell.length_c   1.000
_cell.angle_alpha   90.00
_cell.angle_beta   90.00
_cell.angle_gamma   90.00
#
_symmetry.space_group_name_H-M   'P 1'
#
loop_
_entity.id
_entity.type
_entity.pdbx_description
1 polymer ?
#
loop_
_entity_poly.entity_id
_entity_poly.type
_entity_poly.pdbx_seq_one_letter_code
_entity_poly.pdbx_strand_id
1 'polypeptide(L)'
;MTARIAILDYGMGNLRSVEKALEHVGATATITSDAAEVRGADGVILPGVGAFPRAMERVLELGLDELIAERREAGVPILGICLGLQLLFDSTTELGGADGIGLLPGEVAELDADGLKVPHIGWSPVRWERRSPLTAGIESETPFYFVHSFAPRPSAGELLGTAAYGARFACAAERDNVFGVQFHPEKSSAAGLRLLSNFAGVCASVPA
;
A
#
# COMPACT_ATOMS: atom_id res chain seq x y z
N MET A 1 -11.40 9.13 -18.95
CA MET A 1 -11.06 10.33 -18.13
C MET A 1 -9.80 10.04 -17.34
N THR A 2 -8.99 11.03 -17.03
CA THR A 2 -7.78 10.88 -16.21
C THR A 2 -8.21 10.70 -14.76
N ALA A 3 -7.75 9.64 -14.08
CA ALA A 3 -8.09 9.40 -12.68
C ALA A 3 -7.49 10.48 -11.77
N ARG A 4 -8.27 10.98 -10.83
CA ARG A 4 -7.85 11.89 -9.77
C ARG A 4 -7.56 11.07 -8.53
N ILE A 5 -6.32 11.08 -8.07
CA ILE A 5 -5.86 10.25 -6.96
C ILE A 5 -5.41 11.14 -5.81
N ALA A 6 -6.01 10.97 -4.64
CA ALA A 6 -5.56 11.61 -3.42
C ALA A 6 -4.45 10.79 -2.77
N ILE A 7 -3.32 11.44 -2.49
CA ILE A 7 -2.21 10.87 -1.71
C ILE A 7 -2.32 11.46 -0.30
N LEU A 8 -2.59 10.62 0.68
CA LEU A 8 -2.84 11.08 2.05
C LEU A 8 -1.55 11.59 2.71
N ASP A 9 -1.60 12.83 3.20
CA ASP A 9 -0.53 13.48 3.94
C ASP A 9 -0.85 13.51 5.44
N TYR A 10 -0.23 12.62 6.19
CA TYR A 10 -0.26 12.61 7.65
C TYR A 10 1.12 12.88 8.28
N GLY A 11 2.02 13.47 7.49
CA GLY A 11 3.36 13.86 7.92
C GLY A 11 4.41 12.75 7.82
N MET A 12 4.08 11.58 7.26
CA MET A 12 4.97 10.42 7.17
C MET A 12 4.89 9.77 5.80
N GLY A 13 5.90 9.95 4.96
CA GLY A 13 5.91 9.30 3.64
C GLY A 13 6.79 10.00 2.61
N ASN A 14 7.13 9.27 1.56
CA ASN A 14 7.80 9.83 0.38
C ASN A 14 6.77 10.30 -0.65
N LEU A 15 5.92 11.25 -0.23
CA LEU A 15 4.72 11.68 -0.96
C LEU A 15 5.04 12.18 -2.37
N ARG A 16 6.09 13.01 -2.50
CA ARG A 16 6.49 13.60 -3.78
C ARG A 16 6.95 12.59 -4.82
N SER A 17 7.59 11.50 -4.37
CA SER A 17 8.00 10.45 -5.30
C SER A 17 6.80 9.66 -5.83
N VAL A 18 5.80 9.41 -4.97
CA VAL A 18 4.55 8.77 -5.37
C VAL A 18 3.76 9.68 -6.34
N GLU A 19 3.64 10.97 -6.03
CA GLU A 19 2.99 11.97 -6.88
C GLU A 19 3.62 12.00 -8.29
N LYS A 20 4.94 12.17 -8.37
CA LYS A 20 5.65 12.19 -9.66
C LYS A 20 5.52 10.89 -10.45
N ALA A 21 5.50 9.74 -9.77
CA ALA A 21 5.31 8.45 -10.42
C ALA A 21 3.89 8.32 -11.01
N LEU A 22 2.86 8.80 -10.30
CA LEU A 22 1.48 8.84 -10.79
C LEU A 22 1.32 9.81 -11.98
N GLU A 23 1.89 11.01 -11.88
CA GLU A 23 1.89 11.98 -12.99
C GLU A 23 2.59 11.39 -14.23
N HIS A 24 3.69 10.68 -14.03
CA HIS A 24 4.43 10.03 -15.13
C HIS A 24 3.58 8.98 -15.87
N VAL A 25 2.68 8.29 -15.19
CA VAL A 25 1.77 7.32 -15.80
C VAL A 25 0.44 7.93 -16.26
N GLY A 26 0.31 9.26 -16.21
CA GLY A 26 -0.82 10.02 -16.74
C GLY A 26 -2.01 10.18 -15.79
N ALA A 27 -1.87 9.90 -14.49
CA ALA A 27 -2.88 10.21 -13.50
C ALA A 27 -2.73 11.65 -12.97
N THR A 28 -3.81 12.25 -12.47
CA THR A 28 -3.75 13.49 -11.69
C THR A 28 -3.62 13.11 -10.21
N ALA A 29 -2.52 13.52 -9.57
CA ALA A 29 -2.27 13.21 -8.16
C ALA A 29 -2.26 14.50 -7.32
N THR A 30 -2.86 14.45 -6.14
CA THR A 30 -2.89 15.55 -5.17
C THR A 30 -2.48 15.04 -3.79
N ILE A 31 -1.44 15.65 -3.22
CA ILE A 31 -1.02 15.39 -1.83
C ILE A 31 -1.92 16.21 -0.92
N THR A 32 -2.70 15.57 -0.05
CA THR A 32 -3.69 16.26 0.76
C THR A 32 -4.05 15.50 2.04
N SER A 33 -4.47 16.24 3.07
CA SER A 33 -5.20 15.76 4.24
C SER A 33 -6.60 16.35 4.32
N ASP A 34 -7.02 17.14 3.31
CA ASP A 34 -8.35 17.73 3.26
C ASP A 34 -9.41 16.70 2.90
N ALA A 35 -10.41 16.55 3.76
CA ALA A 35 -11.46 15.56 3.60
C ALA A 35 -12.33 15.77 2.33
N ALA A 36 -12.53 17.02 1.90
CA ALA A 36 -13.32 17.30 0.71
C ALA A 36 -12.55 16.89 -0.55
N GLU A 37 -11.25 17.13 -0.61
CA GLU A 37 -10.40 16.68 -1.71
C GLU A 37 -10.34 15.15 -1.79
N VAL A 38 -10.19 14.46 -0.64
CA VAL A 38 -10.18 12.99 -0.58
C VAL A 38 -11.54 12.41 -1.02
N ARG A 39 -12.66 13.01 -0.59
CA ARG A 39 -14.00 12.58 -1.03
C ARG A 39 -14.22 12.79 -2.53
N GLY A 40 -13.63 13.82 -3.10
CA GLY A 40 -13.70 14.11 -4.53
C GLY A 40 -12.77 13.26 -5.41
N ALA A 41 -11.87 12.46 -4.84
CA ALA A 41 -10.93 11.66 -5.58
C ALA A 41 -11.54 10.35 -6.12
N ASP A 42 -11.04 9.88 -7.26
CA ASP A 42 -11.42 8.61 -7.88
C ASP A 42 -10.63 7.42 -7.30
N GLY A 43 -9.56 7.68 -6.54
CA GLY A 43 -8.75 6.70 -5.81
C GLY A 43 -7.97 7.34 -4.68
N VAL A 44 -7.59 6.53 -3.70
CA VAL A 44 -6.83 6.97 -2.51
C VAL A 44 -5.55 6.17 -2.38
N ILE A 45 -4.43 6.84 -2.15
CA ILE A 45 -3.16 6.20 -1.78
C ILE A 45 -2.81 6.59 -0.35
N LEU A 46 -2.51 5.57 0.48
CA LEU A 46 -1.95 5.69 1.81
C LEU A 46 -0.48 5.27 1.75
N PRO A 47 0.47 6.19 1.51
CA PRO A 47 1.88 5.89 1.60
C PRO A 47 2.35 5.97 3.05
N GLY A 48 3.51 5.41 3.37
CA GLY A 48 4.07 5.59 4.70
C GLY A 48 5.49 5.08 4.83
N VAL A 49 6.22 5.69 5.76
CA VAL A 49 7.54 5.25 6.24
C VAL A 49 7.62 5.49 7.75
N GLY A 50 8.42 4.67 8.46
CA GLY A 50 8.59 4.82 9.91
C GLY A 50 7.92 3.70 10.70
N ALA A 51 7.55 3.97 11.95
CA ALA A 51 6.98 2.98 12.86
C ALA A 51 5.45 3.02 12.85
N PHE A 52 4.82 1.84 12.83
CA PHE A 52 3.38 1.66 12.75
C PHE A 52 2.60 2.40 13.86
N PRO A 53 2.92 2.25 15.18
CA PRO A 53 2.12 2.91 16.21
C PRO A 53 2.10 4.43 16.03
N ARG A 54 3.24 5.02 15.69
CA ARG A 54 3.37 6.47 15.49
C ARG A 54 2.60 6.95 14.25
N ALA A 55 2.57 6.14 13.21
CA ALA A 55 1.80 6.44 12.01
C ALA A 55 0.30 6.40 12.30
N MET A 56 -0.18 5.39 13.06
CA MET A 56 -1.59 5.30 13.46
C MET A 56 -2.02 6.48 14.34
N GLU A 57 -1.19 6.92 15.29
CA GLU A 57 -1.47 8.13 16.07
C GLU A 57 -1.78 9.32 15.15
N ARG A 58 -0.95 9.53 14.12
CA ARG A 58 -1.14 10.63 13.17
C ARG A 58 -2.38 10.45 12.29
N VAL A 59 -2.66 9.22 11.85
CA VAL A 59 -3.86 8.89 11.06
C VAL A 59 -5.13 9.19 11.87
N LEU A 60 -5.17 8.77 13.14
CA LEU A 60 -6.29 9.00 14.06
C LEU A 60 -6.45 10.48 14.40
N GLU A 61 -5.37 11.20 14.71
CA GLU A 61 -5.40 12.64 15.00
C GLU A 61 -6.02 13.47 13.87
N LEU A 62 -5.85 13.02 12.63
CA LEU A 62 -6.38 13.70 11.44
C LEU A 62 -7.73 13.13 10.96
N GLY A 63 -8.27 12.11 11.62
CA GLY A 63 -9.53 11.45 11.23
C GLY A 63 -9.44 10.75 9.86
N LEU A 64 -8.24 10.36 9.44
CA LEU A 64 -8.04 9.73 8.13
C LEU A 64 -8.47 8.27 8.10
N ASP A 65 -8.50 7.59 9.23
CA ASP A 65 -9.01 6.22 9.38
C ASP A 65 -10.51 6.15 9.03
N GLU A 66 -11.33 7.04 9.60
CA GLU A 66 -12.77 7.14 9.27
C GLU A 66 -12.97 7.52 7.79
N LEU A 67 -12.17 8.45 7.29
CA LEU A 67 -12.25 8.90 5.90
C LEU A 67 -11.87 7.78 4.91
N ILE A 68 -10.83 6.99 5.21
CA ILE A 68 -10.42 5.82 4.43
C ILE A 68 -11.54 4.76 4.45
N ALA A 69 -12.14 4.49 5.62
CA ALA A 69 -13.27 3.57 5.74
C ALA A 69 -14.47 4.03 4.93
N GLU A 70 -14.84 5.32 4.99
CA GLU A 70 -15.88 5.93 4.16
C GLU A 70 -15.61 5.72 2.65
N ARG A 71 -14.38 5.95 2.19
CA ARG A 71 -14.02 5.76 0.78
C ARG A 71 -14.07 4.30 0.36
N ARG A 72 -13.64 3.38 1.24
CA ARG A 72 -13.76 1.93 1.01
C ARG A 72 -15.22 1.51 0.82
N GLU A 73 -16.14 1.99 1.68
CA GLU A 73 -17.56 1.68 1.60
C GLU A 73 -18.20 2.27 0.33
N ALA A 74 -17.73 3.43 -0.13
CA ALA A 74 -18.13 4.04 -1.39
C ALA A 74 -17.57 3.30 -2.63
N GLY A 75 -16.80 2.22 -2.46
CA GLY A 75 -16.21 1.44 -3.56
C GLY A 75 -15.01 2.10 -4.23
N VAL A 76 -14.48 3.19 -3.66
CA VAL A 76 -13.30 3.88 -4.20
C VAL A 76 -12.04 3.04 -3.94
N PRO A 77 -11.20 2.79 -4.96
CA PRO A 77 -9.97 2.03 -4.80
C PRO A 77 -8.99 2.68 -3.82
N ILE A 78 -8.44 1.88 -2.92
CA ILE A 78 -7.46 2.28 -1.92
C ILE A 78 -6.18 1.48 -2.13
N LEU A 79 -5.02 2.15 -2.16
CA LEU A 79 -3.71 1.50 -2.24
C LEU A 79 -2.82 1.90 -1.07
N GLY A 80 -2.50 0.95 -0.19
CA GLY A 80 -1.47 1.09 0.83
C GLY A 80 -0.07 0.80 0.28
N ILE A 81 0.91 1.68 0.52
CA ILE A 81 2.30 1.49 0.10
C ILE A 81 3.21 1.41 1.32
N CYS A 82 3.96 0.31 1.44
CA CYS A 82 4.91 0.02 2.51
C CYS A 82 4.24 0.09 3.90
N LEU A 83 4.57 1.06 4.74
CA LEU A 83 3.87 1.27 6.01
C LEU A 83 2.36 1.48 5.81
N GLY A 84 1.95 2.15 4.73
CA GLY A 84 0.53 2.32 4.40
C GLY A 84 -0.20 1.00 4.16
N LEU A 85 0.42 -0.02 3.55
CA LEU A 85 -0.14 -1.37 3.51
C LEU A 85 -0.33 -1.90 4.93
N GLN A 86 0.69 -1.77 5.78
CA GLN A 86 0.65 -2.30 7.14
C GLN A 86 -0.48 -1.70 7.96
N LEU A 87 -0.69 -0.38 7.87
CA LEU A 87 -1.77 0.34 8.57
C LEU A 87 -3.18 -0.13 8.18
N LEU A 88 -3.35 -0.74 7.00
CA LEU A 88 -4.64 -1.28 6.56
C LEU A 88 -5.02 -2.60 7.27
N PHE A 89 -4.08 -3.28 7.95
CA PHE A 89 -4.34 -4.51 8.71
C PHE A 89 -4.98 -4.24 10.06
N ASP A 90 -5.39 -5.32 10.76
CA ASP A 90 -6.07 -5.22 12.06
C ASP A 90 -5.14 -4.69 13.16
N SER A 91 -3.87 -5.11 13.15
CA SER A 91 -2.94 -4.80 14.25
C SER A 91 -1.48 -5.01 13.87
N THR A 92 -0.58 -4.56 14.75
CA THR A 92 0.86 -4.86 14.69
C THR A 92 1.40 -5.30 16.04
N THR A 93 2.52 -6.02 16.03
CA THR A 93 3.34 -6.32 17.21
C THR A 93 4.47 -5.31 17.43
N GLU A 94 4.66 -4.36 16.53
CA GLU A 94 5.74 -3.36 16.60
C GLU A 94 5.62 -2.47 17.85
N LEU A 95 6.74 -2.25 18.55
CA LEU A 95 6.86 -1.36 19.73
C LEU A 95 5.79 -1.59 20.84
N GLY A 96 5.38 -2.83 21.02
CA GLY A 96 4.39 -3.20 22.05
C GLY A 96 2.96 -3.33 21.54
N GLY A 97 2.75 -3.13 20.25
CA GLY A 97 1.48 -3.35 19.59
C GLY A 97 0.64 -2.08 19.41
N ALA A 98 -0.15 -2.09 18.35
CA ALA A 98 -1.17 -1.07 18.09
C ALA A 98 -2.25 -1.66 17.16
N ASP A 99 -3.47 -1.14 17.26
CA ASP A 99 -4.53 -1.42 16.29
C ASP A 99 -4.29 -0.66 15.00
N GLY A 100 -4.69 -1.24 13.88
CA GLY A 100 -4.67 -0.62 12.57
C GLY A 100 -6.05 -0.16 12.12
N ILE A 101 -6.19 0.13 10.82
CA ILE A 101 -7.47 0.58 10.23
C ILE A 101 -8.45 -0.60 10.07
N GLY A 102 -7.96 -1.85 9.99
CA GLY A 102 -8.79 -3.06 9.96
C GLY A 102 -9.54 -3.32 8.65
N LEU A 103 -9.05 -2.82 7.51
CA LEU A 103 -9.64 -3.10 6.19
C LEU A 103 -9.17 -4.43 5.60
N LEU A 104 -8.00 -4.91 6.02
CA LEU A 104 -7.41 -6.19 5.65
C LEU A 104 -7.25 -7.04 6.91
N PRO A 105 -7.84 -8.26 6.97
CA PRO A 105 -7.71 -9.10 8.15
C PRO A 105 -6.29 -9.66 8.29
N GLY A 106 -5.78 -9.64 9.50
CA GLY A 106 -4.48 -10.18 9.86
C GLY A 106 -3.62 -9.22 10.68
N GLU A 107 -2.42 -9.65 11.00
CA GLU A 107 -1.47 -8.96 11.87
C GLU A 107 -0.21 -8.59 11.09
N VAL A 108 0.41 -7.48 11.45
CA VAL A 108 1.76 -7.11 11.00
C VAL A 108 2.77 -7.48 12.07
N ALA A 109 3.74 -8.32 11.71
CA ALA A 109 4.75 -8.81 12.65
C ALA A 109 6.16 -8.68 12.08
N GLU A 110 7.15 -8.80 12.97
CA GLU A 110 8.56 -8.75 12.59
C GLU A 110 8.88 -9.80 11.50
N LEU A 111 9.71 -9.40 10.55
CA LEU A 111 10.14 -10.23 9.43
C LEU A 111 11.00 -11.40 9.95
N ASP A 112 10.62 -12.62 9.61
CA ASP A 112 11.46 -13.79 9.81
C ASP A 112 12.56 -13.82 8.76
N ALA A 113 13.70 -13.27 9.11
CA ALA A 113 14.84 -13.10 8.21
C ALA A 113 15.81 -14.29 8.20
N ASP A 114 15.54 -15.36 8.98
CA ASP A 114 16.39 -16.56 9.08
C ASP A 114 17.88 -16.21 9.27
N GLY A 115 18.15 -15.30 10.23
CA GLY A 115 19.50 -14.83 10.55
C GLY A 115 20.08 -13.76 9.62
N LEU A 116 19.39 -13.35 8.58
CA LEU A 116 19.78 -12.20 7.76
C LEU A 116 19.58 -10.88 8.51
N LYS A 117 20.28 -9.84 8.08
CA LYS A 117 20.19 -8.52 8.70
C LYS A 117 18.81 -7.89 8.46
N VAL A 118 18.13 -7.44 9.51
CA VAL A 118 16.92 -6.61 9.45
C VAL A 118 17.33 -5.14 9.64
N PRO A 119 16.77 -4.20 8.86
CA PRO A 119 15.70 -4.34 7.86
C PRO A 119 16.14 -5.02 6.56
N HIS A 120 15.20 -5.67 5.88
CA HIS A 120 15.32 -6.05 4.48
C HIS A 120 15.41 -4.78 3.63
N ILE A 121 16.55 -4.54 3.00
CA ILE A 121 16.77 -3.40 2.09
C ILE A 121 17.34 -3.93 0.79
N GLY A 122 16.61 -3.74 -0.31
CA GLY A 122 17.08 -4.16 -1.63
C GLY A 122 15.97 -4.60 -2.57
N TRP A 123 16.39 -5.22 -3.66
CA TRP A 123 15.50 -5.74 -4.69
C TRP A 123 15.25 -7.22 -4.46
N SER A 124 13.97 -7.60 -4.42
CA SER A 124 13.57 -9.02 -4.31
C SER A 124 12.49 -9.33 -5.33
N PRO A 125 12.54 -10.53 -5.94
CA PRO A 125 11.52 -10.98 -6.86
C PRO A 125 10.19 -11.22 -6.12
N VAL A 126 9.10 -10.81 -6.76
CA VAL A 126 7.73 -10.97 -6.24
C VAL A 126 7.04 -12.08 -7.01
N ARG A 127 6.51 -13.05 -6.28
CA ARG A 127 5.65 -14.10 -6.82
C ARG A 127 4.19 -13.74 -6.60
N TRP A 128 3.42 -13.66 -7.67
CA TRP A 128 1.98 -13.42 -7.60
C TRP A 128 1.24 -14.74 -7.33
N GLU A 129 0.41 -14.75 -6.28
CA GLU A 129 -0.34 -15.95 -5.86
C GLU A 129 -1.69 -16.06 -6.56
N ARG A 130 -2.21 -14.95 -7.10
CA ARG A 130 -3.44 -14.88 -7.89
C ARG A 130 -3.41 -13.73 -8.88
N ARG A 131 -4.36 -13.73 -9.81
CA ARG A 131 -4.56 -12.62 -10.74
C ARG A 131 -5.22 -11.44 -10.01
N SER A 132 -4.83 -10.22 -10.38
CA SER A 132 -5.39 -8.97 -9.90
C SER A 132 -5.30 -7.93 -11.00
N PRO A 133 -6.27 -6.98 -11.09
CA PRO A 133 -6.12 -5.83 -11.97
C PRO A 133 -4.87 -5.01 -11.63
N LEU A 134 -4.48 -4.94 -10.35
CA LEU A 134 -3.27 -4.24 -9.90
C LEU A 134 -1.99 -4.80 -10.53
N THR A 135 -1.92 -6.11 -10.77
CA THR A 135 -0.71 -6.81 -11.25
C THR A 135 -0.77 -7.15 -12.75
N ALA A 136 -1.75 -6.62 -13.47
CA ALA A 136 -1.93 -6.90 -14.89
C ALA A 136 -0.69 -6.54 -15.73
N GLY A 137 -0.17 -7.50 -16.49
CA GLY A 137 1.02 -7.34 -17.33
C GLY A 137 2.35 -7.24 -16.56
N ILE A 138 2.36 -7.64 -15.28
CA ILE A 138 3.57 -7.79 -14.46
C ILE A 138 3.80 -9.28 -14.23
N GLU A 139 4.89 -9.79 -14.78
CA GLU A 139 5.22 -11.21 -14.65
C GLU A 139 5.63 -11.57 -13.21
N SER A 140 5.37 -12.82 -12.82
CA SER A 140 5.88 -13.37 -11.56
C SER A 140 7.41 -13.37 -11.57
N GLU A 141 8.03 -13.29 -10.40
CA GLU A 141 9.48 -13.14 -10.22
C GLU A 141 10.06 -11.80 -10.72
N THR A 142 9.22 -10.82 -11.06
CA THR A 142 9.66 -9.45 -11.32
C THR A 142 10.19 -8.83 -10.03
N PRO A 143 11.39 -8.22 -10.02
CA PRO A 143 11.97 -7.63 -8.83
C PRO A 143 11.34 -6.26 -8.51
N PHE A 144 11.11 -6.02 -7.20
CA PHE A 144 10.68 -4.74 -6.64
C PHE A 144 11.62 -4.32 -5.51
N TYR A 145 11.62 -3.02 -5.19
CA TYR A 145 12.47 -2.45 -4.15
C TYR A 145 11.76 -2.46 -2.79
N PHE A 146 12.41 -3.06 -1.79
CA PHE A 146 11.94 -3.18 -0.42
C PHE A 146 12.81 -2.41 0.57
N VAL A 147 12.20 -1.90 1.63
CA VAL A 147 12.87 -1.38 2.82
C VAL A 147 11.92 -1.51 4.01
N HIS A 148 12.00 -2.63 4.77
CA HIS A 148 11.09 -2.91 5.88
C HIS A 148 11.69 -3.88 6.89
N SER A 149 11.18 -3.81 8.14
CA SER A 149 11.50 -4.74 9.23
C SER A 149 10.31 -5.62 9.62
N PHE A 150 9.10 -5.18 9.27
CA PHE A 150 7.84 -5.85 9.56
C PHE A 150 7.13 -6.21 8.26
N ALA A 151 6.33 -7.25 8.27
CA ALA A 151 5.54 -7.68 7.13
C ALA A 151 4.16 -8.17 7.59
N PRO A 152 3.12 -8.01 6.75
CA PRO A 152 1.79 -8.48 7.08
C PRO A 152 1.71 -10.02 7.01
N ARG A 153 0.80 -10.56 7.81
CA ARG A 153 0.35 -11.96 7.80
C ARG A 153 -1.14 -12.00 7.46
N PRO A 154 -1.49 -11.81 6.19
CA PRO A 154 -2.89 -11.82 5.76
C PRO A 154 -3.51 -13.20 5.88
N SER A 155 -4.83 -13.28 5.94
CA SER A 155 -5.56 -14.52 5.67
C SER A 155 -5.33 -14.98 4.22
N ALA A 156 -5.56 -16.27 3.95
CA ALA A 156 -5.26 -16.84 2.64
C ALA A 156 -6.06 -16.19 1.49
N GLY A 157 -7.26 -15.69 1.77
CA GLY A 157 -8.12 -15.02 0.78
C GLY A 157 -7.60 -13.66 0.33
N GLU A 158 -6.87 -12.96 1.17
CA GLU A 158 -6.34 -11.62 0.90
C GLU A 158 -4.92 -11.63 0.34
N LEU A 159 -4.21 -12.76 0.42
CA LEU A 159 -2.84 -12.86 -0.08
C LEU A 159 -2.80 -12.68 -1.61
N LEU A 160 -2.12 -11.64 -2.07
CA LEU A 160 -1.93 -11.35 -3.49
C LEU A 160 -0.53 -11.72 -3.98
N GLY A 161 0.50 -11.47 -3.17
CA GLY A 161 1.87 -11.73 -3.58
C GLY A 161 2.82 -11.99 -2.42
N THR A 162 3.87 -12.76 -2.70
CA THR A 162 4.92 -13.13 -1.76
C THR A 162 6.31 -12.78 -2.29
N ALA A 163 7.24 -12.53 -1.39
CA ALA A 163 8.67 -12.44 -1.66
C ALA A 163 9.44 -13.25 -0.61
N ALA A 164 10.75 -13.38 -0.78
CA ALA A 164 11.60 -14.09 0.17
C ALA A 164 12.77 -13.21 0.62
N TYR A 165 13.03 -13.26 1.93
CA TYR A 165 14.21 -12.69 2.57
C TYR A 165 14.48 -13.50 3.84
N GLY A 166 15.36 -14.51 3.75
CA GLY A 166 15.39 -15.62 4.69
C GLY A 166 14.13 -16.47 4.48
N ALA A 167 13.12 -16.28 5.29
CA ALA A 167 11.81 -16.89 5.07
C ALA A 167 10.98 -16.16 4.01
N ARG A 168 9.91 -16.83 3.56
CA ARG A 168 8.91 -16.23 2.66
C ARG A 168 7.96 -15.35 3.48
N PHE A 169 7.62 -14.17 2.96
CA PHE A 169 6.68 -13.24 3.57
C PHE A 169 5.64 -12.73 2.55
N ALA A 170 4.48 -12.30 3.05
CA ALA A 170 3.47 -11.63 2.23
C ALA A 170 3.95 -10.21 1.89
N CYS A 171 3.99 -9.88 0.62
CA CYS A 171 4.41 -8.57 0.13
C CYS A 171 3.34 -7.81 -0.65
N ALA A 172 2.19 -8.43 -0.89
CA ALA A 172 1.02 -7.78 -1.45
C ALA A 172 -0.26 -8.45 -0.94
N ALA A 173 -1.28 -7.66 -0.68
CA ALA A 173 -2.60 -8.09 -0.23
C ALA A 173 -3.70 -7.33 -0.98
N GLU A 174 -4.87 -7.95 -1.11
CA GLU A 174 -6.03 -7.36 -1.80
C GLU A 174 -7.33 -7.94 -1.26
N ARG A 175 -8.28 -7.07 -0.97
CA ARG A 175 -9.65 -7.41 -0.61
C ARG A 175 -10.61 -6.37 -1.19
N ASP A 176 -11.51 -6.80 -2.08
CA ASP A 176 -12.48 -5.94 -2.76
C ASP A 176 -11.77 -4.77 -3.50
N ASN A 177 -12.01 -3.53 -3.09
CA ASN A 177 -11.38 -2.31 -3.61
C ASN A 177 -10.15 -1.84 -2.80
N VAL A 178 -9.68 -2.65 -1.85
CA VAL A 178 -8.49 -2.36 -1.02
C VAL A 178 -7.31 -3.16 -1.50
N PHE A 179 -6.24 -2.48 -1.86
CA PHE A 179 -4.98 -3.02 -2.32
C PHE A 179 -3.84 -2.59 -1.43
N GLY A 180 -2.79 -3.38 -1.34
CA GLY A 180 -1.60 -2.95 -0.65
C GLY A 180 -0.35 -3.70 -1.09
N VAL A 181 0.80 -2.99 -1.06
CA VAL A 181 2.12 -3.53 -1.41
C VAL A 181 3.16 -3.13 -0.38
N GLN A 182 4.02 -4.07 0.03
CA GLN A 182 5.10 -3.84 1.00
C GLN A 182 6.31 -3.15 0.38
N PHE A 183 6.52 -3.33 -0.91
CA PHE A 183 7.58 -2.66 -1.67
C PHE A 183 7.17 -1.23 -2.05
N HIS A 184 8.13 -0.48 -2.57
CA HIS A 184 7.95 0.88 -3.04
C HIS A 184 7.81 0.90 -4.57
N PRO A 185 6.60 0.95 -5.14
CA PRO A 185 6.43 0.99 -6.59
C PRO A 185 7.08 2.24 -7.22
N GLU A 186 7.06 3.38 -6.52
CA GLU A 186 7.69 4.63 -6.96
C GLU A 186 9.23 4.55 -7.06
N LYS A 187 9.83 3.47 -6.50
CA LYS A 187 11.27 3.18 -6.55
C LYS A 187 11.59 1.90 -7.34
N SER A 188 10.59 1.28 -7.94
CA SER A 188 10.71 -0.05 -8.58
C SER A 188 10.73 0.00 -10.11
N SER A 189 11.29 1.06 -10.67
CA SER A 189 11.51 1.21 -12.13
C SER A 189 10.23 0.96 -12.96
N ALA A 190 10.35 0.34 -14.12
CA ALA A 190 9.24 0.10 -15.04
C ALA A 190 8.12 -0.78 -14.43
N ALA A 191 8.47 -1.77 -13.62
CA ALA A 191 7.49 -2.63 -12.97
C ALA A 191 6.62 -1.87 -11.96
N GLY A 192 7.25 -1.00 -11.16
CA GLY A 192 6.54 -0.13 -10.23
C GLY A 192 5.63 0.88 -10.93
N LEU A 193 6.10 1.49 -12.02
CA LEU A 193 5.30 2.39 -12.86
C LEU A 193 4.12 1.67 -13.50
N ARG A 194 4.32 0.41 -13.95
CA ARG A 194 3.22 -0.42 -14.45
C ARG A 194 2.16 -0.67 -13.40
N LEU A 195 2.55 -1.00 -12.16
CA LEU A 195 1.63 -1.20 -11.05
C LEU A 195 0.83 0.08 -10.74
N LEU A 196 1.48 1.23 -10.67
CA LEU A 196 0.80 2.51 -10.45
C LEU A 196 -0.13 2.88 -11.61
N SER A 197 0.26 2.59 -12.87
CA SER A 197 -0.60 2.74 -14.04
C SER A 197 -1.84 1.85 -13.97
N ASN A 198 -1.68 0.59 -13.53
CA ASN A 198 -2.78 -0.32 -13.33
C ASN A 198 -3.74 0.18 -12.24
N PHE A 199 -3.22 0.67 -11.11
CA PHE A 199 -4.04 1.27 -10.06
C PHE A 199 -4.82 2.49 -10.58
N ALA A 200 -4.18 3.39 -11.32
CA ALA A 200 -4.86 4.51 -11.95
C ALA A 200 -5.97 4.05 -12.92
N GLY A 201 -5.74 2.95 -13.65
CA GLY A 201 -6.75 2.32 -14.50
C GLY A 201 -7.95 1.78 -13.71
N VAL A 202 -7.70 1.17 -12.55
CA VAL A 202 -8.77 0.71 -11.63
C VAL A 202 -9.58 1.91 -11.15
N CYS A 203 -8.93 3.00 -10.72
CA CYS A 203 -9.61 4.22 -10.28
C CYS A 203 -10.49 4.84 -11.38
N ALA A 204 -10.01 4.86 -12.62
CA ALA A 204 -10.74 5.42 -13.76
C ALA A 204 -11.97 4.57 -14.18
N SER A 205 -12.07 3.32 -13.73
CA SER A 205 -13.14 2.38 -14.09
C SER A 205 -14.32 2.39 -13.10
N VAL A 206 -14.19 3.06 -11.95
CA VAL A 206 -15.28 3.21 -10.97
C VAL A 206 -16.33 4.18 -11.54
N PRO A 207 -17.62 3.79 -11.64
CA PRO A 207 -18.67 4.72 -12.04
C PRO A 207 -18.77 5.89 -11.05
N ALA A 208 -18.94 7.10 -11.59
CA ALA A 208 -19.14 8.31 -10.80
C ALA A 208 -20.51 8.30 -10.06
#